data_1e41c60202a6352af725cb42d98fe209
#
_entry.id   1e41c60202a6352af725cb42d98fe209
#
_cell.length_a   1.000
_cell.length_b   1.000
_cell.length_c   1.000
_cell.angle_alpha   90.00
_cell.angle_beta   90.00
_cell.angle_gamma   90.00
#
_symmetry.space_group_name_H-M   'P 1'
#
loop_
_entity.id
_entity.type
_entity.pdbx_description
1 polymer ?
#
loop_
_entity_poly.entity_id
_entity_poly.type
_entity_poly.pdbx_seq_one_letter_code
_entity_poly.pdbx_strand_id
1 'polypeptide(L)'
;SLRGNIGGFLNYRRTNFDFAPSYYDGFFSGPSESALVPVSSDQSRYSGLQSFSVRSWVSTWERVRPSFGGSWGETPIFSSGVPVGLGTSWSGDASLTLAPNGSMQAVLGMRHVKIFRQGDGSEYSSATIPRLQLRYQMTRSMFIRGIGEYSSQERGDVLDPVTGAPVYRCSSADSCSLRQGSDSHDFRVETLLAYEPSPGTVFFLGYGSGQTRRASASRTRARRPMGSS
;
A
#
# COMPACT_ATOMS: atom_id res chain seq x y z
N SER A 1 20.76 35.54 -3.78
CA SER A 1 21.45 34.27 -4.19
C SER A 1 20.54 33.10 -3.85
N LEU A 2 20.03 32.43 -4.89
CA LEU A 2 19.28 31.18 -4.76
C LEU A 2 20.26 30.06 -4.36
N ARG A 3 20.53 29.90 -3.08
CA ARG A 3 21.21 28.72 -2.57
C ARG A 3 20.15 27.62 -2.37
N GLY A 4 19.88 26.89 -3.43
CA GLY A 4 18.98 25.76 -3.36
C GLY A 4 19.74 24.48 -3.02
N ASN A 5 19.25 23.74 -2.04
CA ASN A 5 19.72 22.38 -1.77
C ASN A 5 18.79 21.40 -2.48
N ILE A 6 19.32 20.71 -3.48
CA ILE A 6 18.71 19.50 -4.04
C ILE A 6 19.46 18.34 -3.40
N GLY A 7 18.75 17.44 -2.78
CA GLY A 7 19.30 16.26 -2.15
C GLY A 7 18.60 15.00 -2.64
N GLY A 8 19.28 13.89 -2.48
CA GLY A 8 18.71 12.59 -2.79
C GLY A 8 19.63 11.47 -2.34
N PHE A 9 19.07 10.27 -2.27
CA PHE A 9 19.85 9.05 -2.05
C PHE A 9 19.28 7.89 -2.87
N LEU A 10 20.14 6.97 -3.18
CA LEU A 10 19.85 5.68 -3.77
C LEU A 10 20.20 4.61 -2.73
N ASN A 11 19.32 3.66 -2.53
CA ASN A 11 19.55 2.53 -1.64
C ASN A 11 19.29 1.22 -2.39
N TYR A 12 20.21 0.29 -2.24
CA TYR A 12 20.07 -1.10 -2.65
C TYR A 12 20.00 -1.96 -1.41
N ARG A 13 19.05 -2.89 -1.39
CA ARG A 13 18.86 -3.83 -0.28
C ARG A 13 18.74 -5.25 -0.83
N ARG A 14 19.39 -6.18 -0.12
CA ARG A 14 19.22 -7.60 -0.33
C ARG A 14 18.72 -8.23 0.98
N THR A 15 17.64 -9.00 0.92
CA THR A 15 17.01 -9.59 2.10
C THR A 15 16.68 -11.05 1.87
N ASN A 16 16.44 -11.77 2.97
CA ASN A 16 15.87 -13.11 2.95
C ASN A 16 14.54 -13.09 3.69
N PHE A 17 13.63 -13.94 3.29
CA PHE A 17 12.34 -14.11 3.94
C PHE A 17 12.12 -15.59 4.24
N ASP A 18 12.07 -15.92 5.53
CA ASP A 18 11.85 -17.27 6.03
C ASP A 18 10.38 -17.40 6.45
N PHE A 19 9.77 -18.55 6.16
CA PHE A 19 8.38 -18.84 6.52
C PHE A 19 8.21 -20.31 6.86
N ALA A 20 7.24 -20.60 7.73
CA ALA A 20 6.92 -21.98 8.11
C ALA A 20 6.04 -22.64 7.04
N PRO A 21 6.20 -23.94 6.76
CA PRO A 21 5.32 -24.68 5.84
C PRO A 21 3.85 -24.63 6.26
N SER A 22 3.56 -24.47 7.55
CA SER A 22 2.20 -24.34 8.08
C SER A 22 1.42 -23.10 7.57
N TYR A 23 2.07 -22.17 6.90
CA TYR A 23 1.38 -21.07 6.21
C TYR A 23 0.55 -21.55 5.00
N TYR A 24 0.78 -22.76 4.53
CA TYR A 24 -0.01 -23.38 3.46
C TYR A 24 -1.18 -24.23 3.98
N ASP A 25 -1.26 -24.47 5.29
CA ASP A 25 -2.26 -25.34 5.89
C ASP A 25 -3.69 -24.81 5.65
N GLY A 26 -4.56 -25.69 5.17
CA GLY A 26 -5.96 -25.38 4.87
C GLY A 26 -6.16 -24.61 3.56
N PHE A 27 -5.12 -24.45 2.74
CA PHE A 27 -5.24 -23.95 1.38
C PHE A 27 -5.22 -25.11 0.38
N PHE A 28 -6.13 -25.01 -0.58
CA PHE A 28 -6.27 -25.95 -1.68
C PHE A 28 -6.36 -25.16 -2.98
N SER A 29 -5.84 -25.71 -4.06
CA SER A 29 -5.92 -25.11 -5.39
C SER A 29 -6.55 -26.09 -6.36
N GLY A 30 -7.29 -25.56 -7.33
CA GLY A 30 -7.90 -26.38 -8.36
C GLY A 30 -8.84 -25.60 -9.26
N PRO A 31 -9.22 -26.16 -10.42
CA PRO A 31 -10.12 -25.53 -11.37
C PRO A 31 -11.58 -25.49 -10.87
N SER A 32 -11.93 -26.34 -9.91
CA SER A 32 -13.26 -26.41 -9.29
C SER A 32 -13.19 -27.01 -7.90
N GLU A 33 -14.24 -26.82 -7.10
CA GLU A 33 -14.34 -27.39 -5.75
C GLU A 33 -14.26 -28.94 -5.69
N SER A 34 -14.57 -29.62 -6.80
CA SER A 34 -14.51 -31.10 -6.91
C SER A 34 -13.12 -31.62 -7.23
N ALA A 35 -12.17 -30.77 -7.60
CA ALA A 35 -10.81 -31.15 -8.03
C ALA A 35 -9.76 -30.32 -7.30
N LEU A 36 -9.83 -30.36 -5.97
CA LEU A 36 -8.92 -29.61 -5.11
C LEU A 36 -7.69 -30.43 -4.71
N VAL A 37 -6.52 -29.82 -4.82
CA VAL A 37 -5.25 -30.36 -4.37
C VAL A 37 -4.68 -29.45 -3.29
N PRO A 38 -4.11 -29.96 -2.20
CA PRO A 38 -3.49 -29.13 -1.18
C PRO A 38 -2.41 -28.23 -1.81
N VAL A 39 -2.43 -26.94 -1.48
CA VAL A 39 -1.33 -26.04 -1.83
C VAL A 39 -0.16 -26.37 -0.93
N SER A 40 0.98 -26.65 -1.52
CA SER A 40 2.21 -26.97 -0.79
C SER A 40 3.39 -26.22 -1.42
N SER A 41 4.42 -26.04 -0.65
CA SER A 41 5.69 -25.54 -1.14
C SER A 41 6.82 -26.33 -0.50
N ASP A 42 7.75 -26.79 -1.31
CA ASP A 42 9.00 -27.38 -0.83
C ASP A 42 9.98 -26.31 -0.31
N GLN A 43 9.65 -25.05 -0.52
CA GLN A 43 10.45 -23.92 -0.08
C GLN A 43 9.95 -23.42 1.28
N SER A 44 10.87 -23.19 2.21
CA SER A 44 10.64 -22.52 3.48
C SER A 44 11.30 -21.14 3.55
N ARG A 45 11.93 -20.72 2.44
CA ARG A 45 12.71 -19.50 2.39
C ARG A 45 12.81 -18.94 0.97
N TYR A 46 12.64 -17.64 0.86
CA TYR A 46 13.07 -16.85 -0.30
C TYR A 46 14.36 -16.11 0.07
N SER A 47 15.45 -16.38 -0.64
CA SER A 47 16.76 -15.81 -0.34
C SER A 47 17.23 -14.87 -1.45
N GLY A 48 17.94 -13.82 -1.04
CA GLY A 48 18.57 -12.89 -1.97
C GLY A 48 17.61 -11.94 -2.68
N LEU A 49 16.43 -11.69 -2.12
CA LEU A 49 15.46 -10.73 -2.64
C LEU A 49 16.09 -9.35 -2.77
N GLN A 50 16.03 -8.77 -3.95
CA GLN A 50 16.67 -7.52 -4.29
C GLN A 50 15.67 -6.39 -4.40
N SER A 51 15.98 -5.25 -3.81
CA SER A 51 15.19 -4.05 -3.96
C SER A 51 16.05 -2.80 -4.09
N PHE A 52 15.56 -1.87 -4.92
CA PHE A 52 16.15 -0.56 -5.14
C PHE A 52 15.16 0.51 -4.69
N SER A 53 15.66 1.55 -4.04
CA SER A 53 14.85 2.71 -3.73
C SER A 53 15.61 3.99 -3.98
N VAL A 54 14.89 5.00 -4.46
CA VAL A 54 15.39 6.34 -4.70
C VAL A 54 14.51 7.33 -3.96
N ARG A 55 15.12 8.35 -3.40
CA ARG A 55 14.42 9.50 -2.84
C ARG A 55 15.15 10.78 -3.21
N SER A 56 14.38 11.81 -3.58
CA SER A 56 14.90 13.13 -3.89
C SER A 56 14.01 14.20 -3.28
N TRP A 57 14.61 15.33 -2.95
CA TRP A 57 13.91 16.51 -2.46
C TRP A 57 14.58 17.77 -2.94
N VAL A 58 13.76 18.81 -3.07
CA VAL A 58 14.21 20.16 -3.40
C VAL A 58 13.82 21.09 -2.28
N SER A 59 14.80 21.78 -1.68
CA SER A 59 14.58 22.79 -0.62
C SER A 59 15.03 24.19 -1.04
N THR A 60 15.15 24.40 -2.36
CA THR A 60 15.58 25.66 -2.96
C THR A 60 14.60 26.80 -2.67
N TRP A 61 13.33 26.48 -2.57
CA TRP A 61 12.28 27.48 -2.36
C TRP A 61 11.76 27.37 -0.93
N GLU A 62 11.85 28.46 -0.17
CA GLU A 62 11.39 28.48 1.22
C GLU A 62 9.90 28.13 1.36
N ARG A 63 9.09 28.49 0.35
CA ARG A 63 7.63 28.34 0.36
C ARG A 63 7.11 27.10 -0.34
N VAL A 64 7.94 26.45 -1.14
CA VAL A 64 7.54 25.29 -1.96
C VAL A 64 8.64 24.24 -1.88
N ARG A 65 8.34 23.09 -1.32
CA ARG A 65 9.30 21.99 -1.16
C ARG A 65 8.70 20.69 -1.69
N PRO A 66 9.01 20.33 -2.95
CA PRO A 66 8.66 19.03 -3.49
C PRO A 66 9.62 17.94 -3.01
N SER A 67 9.09 16.73 -2.86
CA SER A 67 9.88 15.52 -2.68
C SER A 67 9.26 14.36 -3.47
N PHE A 68 10.10 13.46 -3.94
CA PHE A 68 9.72 12.29 -4.72
C PHE A 68 10.47 11.09 -4.20
N GLY A 69 9.81 9.97 -4.17
CA GLY A 69 10.39 8.69 -3.83
C GLY A 69 9.87 7.59 -4.75
N GLY A 70 10.63 6.53 -4.85
CA GLY A 70 10.20 5.35 -5.57
C GLY A 70 11.01 4.13 -5.14
N SER A 71 10.41 2.97 -5.25
CA SER A 71 11.11 1.71 -5.05
C SER A 71 10.60 0.66 -6.03
N TRP A 72 11.50 -0.23 -6.38
CA TRP A 72 11.25 -1.40 -7.20
C TRP A 72 12.04 -2.59 -6.65
N GLY A 73 11.45 -3.77 -6.64
CA GLY A 73 12.17 -4.96 -6.21
C GLY A 73 11.28 -6.16 -5.94
N GLU A 74 11.94 -7.25 -5.60
CA GLU A 74 11.29 -8.49 -5.21
C GLU A 74 10.71 -8.36 -3.81
N THR A 75 9.51 -8.91 -3.61
CA THR A 75 8.79 -8.89 -2.33
C THR A 75 8.04 -10.20 -2.13
N PRO A 76 8.05 -10.76 -0.91
CA PRO A 76 7.14 -11.87 -0.62
C PRO A 76 5.69 -11.35 -0.62
N ILE A 77 4.81 -12.09 -1.29
CA ILE A 77 3.36 -11.95 -1.13
C ILE A 77 2.99 -12.74 0.11
N PHE A 78 2.83 -12.03 1.22
CA PHE A 78 2.57 -12.62 2.52
C PHE A 78 1.48 -11.83 3.24
N SER A 79 0.35 -12.47 3.50
CA SER A 79 -0.73 -11.91 4.33
C SER A 79 -1.58 -13.03 4.92
N SER A 80 -2.28 -12.74 6.01
CA SER A 80 -3.23 -13.69 6.60
C SER A 80 -4.27 -14.12 5.57
N GLY A 81 -4.42 -15.43 5.38
CA GLY A 81 -5.38 -16.02 4.45
C GLY A 81 -4.94 -16.06 2.98
N VAL A 82 -3.64 -15.96 2.72
CA VAL A 82 -3.04 -16.10 1.39
C VAL A 82 -1.84 -17.01 1.49
N PRO A 83 -1.69 -18.02 0.61
CA PRO A 83 -0.46 -18.81 0.57
C PRO A 83 0.72 -17.91 0.22
N VAL A 84 1.87 -18.22 0.81
CA VAL A 84 3.09 -17.45 0.59
C VAL A 84 3.54 -17.60 -0.86
N GLY A 85 3.76 -16.46 -1.52
CA GLY A 85 4.25 -16.41 -2.90
C GLY A 85 5.33 -15.36 -3.07
N LEU A 86 5.96 -15.32 -4.24
CA LEU A 86 6.93 -14.31 -4.60
C LEU A 86 6.33 -13.35 -5.64
N GLY A 87 6.63 -12.08 -5.49
CA GLY A 87 6.19 -11.04 -6.40
C GLY A 87 7.24 -9.97 -6.60
N THR A 88 6.94 -9.07 -7.51
CA THR A 88 7.70 -7.83 -7.73
C THR A 88 6.83 -6.66 -7.32
N SER A 89 7.36 -5.81 -6.46
CA SER A 89 6.69 -4.57 -6.06
C SER A 89 7.25 -3.37 -6.79
N TRP A 90 6.37 -2.45 -7.13
CA TRP A 90 6.71 -1.10 -7.57
C TRP A 90 5.97 -0.11 -6.69
N SER A 91 6.67 0.90 -6.18
CA SER A 91 6.04 1.99 -5.45
C SER A 91 6.58 3.34 -5.86
N GLY A 92 5.69 4.33 -5.87
CA GLY A 92 6.04 5.73 -6.07
C GLY A 92 5.36 6.60 -5.02
N ASP A 93 6.07 7.57 -4.48
CA ASP A 93 5.52 8.60 -3.61
C ASP A 93 5.97 10.00 -4.07
N ALA A 94 5.06 10.94 -3.96
CA ALA A 94 5.32 12.34 -4.19
C ALA A 94 4.71 13.17 -3.07
N SER A 95 5.42 14.20 -2.63
CA SER A 95 4.83 15.18 -1.73
C SER A 95 5.23 16.61 -2.10
N LEU A 96 4.32 17.53 -1.83
CA LEU A 96 4.50 18.96 -2.05
C LEU A 96 4.13 19.69 -0.77
N THR A 97 5.13 20.29 -0.13
CA THR A 97 4.90 21.19 1.01
C THR A 97 4.82 22.63 0.52
N LEU A 98 3.73 23.29 0.82
CA LEU A 98 3.46 24.69 0.53
C LEU A 98 3.38 25.47 1.85
N ALA A 99 4.17 26.52 1.98
CA ALA A 99 4.16 27.42 3.13
C ALA A 99 4.11 28.88 2.62
N PRO A 100 2.93 29.38 2.15
CA PRO A 100 2.82 30.68 1.53
C PRO A 100 3.20 31.83 2.49
N ASN A 101 3.01 31.60 3.77
CA ASN A 101 3.41 32.51 4.84
C ASN A 101 3.76 31.74 6.12
N GLY A 102 4.22 32.41 7.17
CA GLY A 102 4.59 31.77 8.45
C GLY A 102 3.42 31.15 9.22
N SER A 103 2.19 31.49 8.88
CA SER A 103 0.99 31.01 9.59
C SER A 103 0.31 29.84 8.90
N MET A 104 0.57 29.57 7.63
CA MET A 104 -0.12 28.54 6.86
C MET A 104 0.86 27.55 6.24
N GLN A 105 0.57 26.27 6.39
CA GLN A 105 1.28 25.18 5.74
C GLN A 105 0.28 24.17 5.18
N ALA A 106 0.48 23.78 3.94
CA ALA A 106 -0.23 22.69 3.30
C ALA A 106 0.77 21.63 2.84
N VAL A 107 0.45 20.37 3.07
CA VAL A 107 1.22 19.23 2.55
C VAL A 107 0.28 18.37 1.74
N LEU A 108 0.54 18.29 0.44
CA LEU A 108 -0.11 17.34 -0.46
C LEU A 108 0.83 16.15 -0.61
N GLY A 109 0.31 14.97 -0.42
CA GLY A 109 1.04 13.71 -0.60
C GLY A 109 0.25 12.76 -1.48
N MET A 110 0.95 11.93 -2.23
CA MET A 110 0.37 10.82 -2.98
C MET A 110 1.32 9.64 -2.91
N ARG A 111 0.80 8.48 -2.61
CA ARG A 111 1.54 7.21 -2.67
C ARG A 111 0.79 6.24 -3.56
N HIS A 112 1.51 5.57 -4.42
CA HIS A 112 0.99 4.49 -5.26
C HIS A 112 1.90 3.27 -5.13
N VAL A 113 1.30 2.09 -4.96
CA VAL A 113 2.02 0.81 -4.83
C VAL A 113 1.32 -0.22 -5.70
N LYS A 114 2.11 -1.01 -6.41
CA LYS A 114 1.65 -2.19 -7.15
C LYS A 114 2.51 -3.39 -6.80
N ILE A 115 1.89 -4.54 -6.72
CA ILE A 115 2.55 -5.82 -6.55
C ILE A 115 2.09 -6.74 -7.68
N PHE A 116 3.06 -7.32 -8.38
CA PHE A 116 2.86 -8.29 -9.45
C PHE A 116 3.32 -9.65 -8.99
N ARG A 117 2.62 -10.70 -9.39
CA ARG A 117 3.05 -12.09 -9.14
C ARG A 117 4.25 -12.42 -10.01
N GLN A 118 5.21 -13.16 -9.48
CA GLN A 118 6.39 -13.55 -10.25
C GLN A 118 6.07 -14.63 -11.29
N GLY A 119 5.13 -15.53 -11.00
CA GLY A 119 4.85 -16.68 -11.86
C GLY A 119 4.23 -16.31 -13.21
N ASP A 120 3.24 -15.41 -13.23
CA ASP A 120 2.47 -15.04 -14.41
C ASP A 120 2.52 -13.54 -14.76
N GLY A 121 3.22 -12.74 -13.95
CA GLY A 121 3.31 -11.29 -14.12
C GLY A 121 1.99 -10.55 -13.90
N SER A 122 0.95 -11.22 -13.42
CA SER A 122 -0.35 -10.60 -13.18
C SER A 122 -0.30 -9.66 -11.97
N GLU A 123 -1.12 -8.60 -11.99
CA GLU A 123 -1.25 -7.69 -10.87
C GLU A 123 -1.96 -8.41 -9.71
N TYR A 124 -1.27 -8.52 -8.56
CA TYR A 124 -1.82 -9.08 -7.34
C TYR A 124 -2.55 -8.01 -6.54
N SER A 125 -1.95 -6.84 -6.38
CA SER A 125 -2.59 -5.75 -5.66
C SER A 125 -2.10 -4.39 -6.11
N SER A 126 -2.98 -3.39 -5.99
CA SER A 126 -2.62 -1.99 -6.11
C SER A 126 -3.22 -1.18 -4.97
N ALA A 127 -2.51 -0.12 -4.58
CA ALA A 127 -2.99 0.83 -3.59
C ALA A 127 -2.63 2.25 -4.00
N THR A 128 -3.59 3.18 -3.86
CA THR A 128 -3.38 4.60 -4.13
C THR A 128 -3.89 5.40 -2.94
N ILE A 129 -3.01 6.22 -2.36
CA ILE A 129 -3.28 6.94 -1.11
C ILE A 129 -2.91 8.42 -1.28
N PRO A 130 -3.82 9.27 -1.80
CA PRO A 130 -3.70 10.72 -1.71
C PRO A 130 -3.99 11.20 -0.28
N ARG A 131 -3.21 12.17 0.16
CA ARG A 131 -3.31 12.80 1.48
C ARG A 131 -3.13 14.30 1.39
N LEU A 132 -3.98 15.04 2.09
CA LEU A 132 -3.87 16.48 2.28
C LEU A 132 -3.79 16.77 3.77
N GLN A 133 -2.79 17.51 4.17
CA GLN A 133 -2.67 18.06 5.51
C GLN A 133 -2.59 19.59 5.43
N LEU A 134 -3.45 20.25 6.18
CA LEU A 134 -3.47 21.72 6.34
C LEU A 134 -3.17 22.05 7.78
N ARG A 135 -2.30 23.01 8.01
CA ARG A 135 -2.04 23.62 9.32
C ARG A 135 -2.15 25.13 9.19
N TYR A 136 -2.93 25.72 10.08
CA TYR A 136 -3.10 27.15 10.16
C TYR A 136 -2.85 27.63 11.59
N GLN A 137 -1.85 28.51 11.76
CA GLN A 137 -1.51 29.17 13.01
C GLN A 137 -2.37 30.42 13.13
N MET A 138 -3.40 30.38 13.97
CA MET A 138 -4.33 31.52 14.16
C MET A 138 -3.71 32.62 15.00
N THR A 139 -3.04 32.22 16.09
CA THR A 139 -2.31 33.11 16.99
C THR A 139 -1.01 32.46 17.42
N ARG A 140 -0.18 33.12 18.21
CA ARG A 140 1.05 32.55 18.78
C ARG A 140 0.76 31.29 19.62
N SER A 141 -0.42 31.25 20.26
CA SER A 141 -0.84 30.20 21.19
C SER A 141 -1.91 29.25 20.62
N MET A 142 -2.38 29.45 19.38
CA MET A 142 -3.48 28.64 18.84
C MET A 142 -3.26 28.25 17.38
N PHE A 143 -3.41 26.96 17.08
CA PHE A 143 -3.42 26.47 15.70
C PHE A 143 -4.52 25.45 15.46
N ILE A 144 -4.92 25.34 14.22
CA ILE A 144 -5.79 24.30 13.71
C ILE A 144 -5.03 23.44 12.68
N ARG A 145 -5.23 22.14 12.72
CA ARG A 145 -4.72 21.19 11.75
C ARG A 145 -5.86 20.32 11.22
N GLY A 146 -5.95 20.20 9.91
CA GLY A 146 -6.85 19.27 9.23
C GLY A 146 -6.03 18.23 8.44
N ILE A 147 -6.46 16.99 8.42
CA ILE A 147 -5.90 15.92 7.60
C ILE A 147 -7.07 15.25 6.89
N GLY A 148 -6.95 15.13 5.55
CA GLY A 148 -7.82 14.30 4.73
C GLY A 148 -6.97 13.24 4.04
N GLU A 149 -7.39 11.99 4.11
CA GLU A 149 -6.73 10.86 3.46
C GLU A 149 -7.78 9.98 2.77
N TYR A 150 -7.50 9.61 1.55
CA TYR A 150 -8.27 8.63 0.82
C TYR A 150 -7.37 7.46 0.48
N SER A 151 -7.83 6.24 0.69
CA SER A 151 -7.12 5.01 0.36
C SER A 151 -7.99 4.17 -0.54
N SER A 152 -7.52 3.89 -1.73
CA SER A 152 -8.10 2.91 -2.65
C SER A 152 -7.15 1.73 -2.74
N GLN A 153 -7.65 0.55 -2.37
CA GLN A 153 -6.87 -0.69 -2.42
C GLN A 153 -7.65 -1.73 -3.23
N GLU A 154 -7.00 -2.24 -4.24
CA GLU A 154 -7.50 -3.34 -5.06
C GLU A 154 -6.60 -4.56 -4.84
N ARG A 155 -7.21 -5.71 -4.64
CA ARG A 155 -6.51 -6.99 -4.54
C ARG A 155 -7.17 -7.97 -5.51
N GLY A 156 -6.36 -8.57 -6.37
CA GLY A 156 -6.77 -9.62 -7.28
C GLY A 156 -7.08 -10.94 -6.55
N ASP A 157 -7.66 -11.88 -7.26
CA ASP A 157 -7.95 -13.21 -6.75
C ASP A 157 -6.70 -13.89 -6.22
N VAL A 158 -6.86 -14.72 -5.20
CA VAL A 158 -5.74 -15.50 -4.66
C VAL A 158 -5.51 -16.70 -5.56
N LEU A 159 -4.29 -16.76 -6.12
CA LEU A 159 -3.86 -17.86 -6.98
C LEU A 159 -2.73 -18.64 -6.30
N ASP A 160 -2.66 -19.92 -6.60
CA ASP A 160 -1.56 -20.78 -6.22
C ASP A 160 -0.25 -20.25 -6.84
N PRO A 161 0.79 -20.02 -6.05
CA PRO A 161 2.03 -19.43 -6.55
C PRO A 161 2.79 -20.30 -7.55
N VAL A 162 2.49 -21.61 -7.61
CA VAL A 162 3.16 -22.57 -8.49
C VAL A 162 2.32 -22.85 -9.73
N THR A 163 1.04 -23.19 -9.53
CA THR A 163 0.17 -23.64 -10.63
C THR A 163 -0.65 -22.52 -11.26
N GLY A 164 -0.79 -21.38 -10.58
CA GLY A 164 -1.67 -20.27 -11.00
C GLY A 164 -3.17 -20.60 -10.89
N ALA A 165 -3.53 -21.74 -10.32
CA ALA A 165 -4.92 -22.15 -10.14
C ALA A 165 -5.60 -21.32 -9.02
N PRO A 166 -6.93 -21.14 -9.08
CA PRO A 166 -7.68 -20.51 -8.00
C PRO A 166 -7.48 -21.22 -6.65
N VAL A 167 -7.34 -20.42 -5.59
CA VAL A 167 -7.13 -20.94 -4.24
C VAL A 167 -8.41 -20.91 -3.43
N TYR A 168 -8.66 -22.01 -2.76
CA TYR A 168 -9.76 -22.20 -1.81
C TYR A 168 -9.21 -22.34 -0.39
N ARG A 169 -9.93 -21.82 0.58
CA ARG A 169 -9.68 -22.10 1.97
C ARG A 169 -10.74 -23.03 2.52
N CYS A 170 -10.31 -24.18 3.01
CA CYS A 170 -11.19 -25.16 3.59
C CYS A 170 -11.06 -25.18 5.12
N SER A 171 -12.18 -25.08 5.81
CA SER A 171 -12.27 -25.26 7.27
C SER A 171 -12.58 -26.72 7.68
N SER A 172 -13.18 -27.48 6.76
CA SER A 172 -13.44 -28.91 6.84
C SER A 172 -13.47 -29.49 5.43
N ALA A 173 -13.55 -30.82 5.31
CA ALA A 173 -13.57 -31.49 4.00
C ALA A 173 -14.70 -31.01 3.08
N ASP A 174 -15.84 -30.60 3.66
CA ASP A 174 -17.04 -30.22 2.91
C ASP A 174 -17.30 -28.69 2.92
N SER A 175 -16.40 -27.90 3.52
CA SER A 175 -16.57 -26.45 3.65
C SER A 175 -15.36 -25.73 3.12
N CYS A 176 -15.33 -25.52 1.81
CA CYS A 176 -14.30 -24.76 1.12
C CYS A 176 -14.89 -23.44 0.59
N SER A 177 -14.12 -22.38 0.62
CA SER A 177 -14.49 -21.08 0.07
C SER A 177 -13.40 -20.54 -0.85
N LEU A 178 -13.81 -20.13 -2.05
CA LEU A 178 -12.91 -19.47 -3.01
C LEU A 178 -12.36 -18.17 -2.42
N ARG A 179 -11.06 -17.96 -2.51
CA ARG A 179 -10.38 -16.75 -2.06
C ARG A 179 -10.36 -15.72 -3.18
N GLN A 180 -11.46 -14.96 -3.28
CA GLN A 180 -11.62 -13.91 -4.27
C GLN A 180 -10.85 -12.64 -3.87
N GLY A 181 -10.58 -11.83 -4.87
CA GLY A 181 -10.06 -10.49 -4.70
C GLY A 181 -11.02 -9.58 -3.93
N SER A 182 -10.52 -8.45 -3.52
CA SER A 182 -11.30 -7.46 -2.77
C SER A 182 -10.90 -6.05 -3.14
N ASP A 183 -11.89 -5.16 -3.21
CA ASP A 183 -11.68 -3.73 -3.38
C ASP A 183 -12.12 -3.04 -2.09
N SER A 184 -11.29 -2.14 -1.59
CA SER A 184 -11.63 -1.29 -0.45
C SER A 184 -11.31 0.16 -0.74
N HIS A 185 -12.23 1.03 -0.33
CA HIS A 185 -12.07 2.46 -0.41
C HIS A 185 -12.33 3.04 0.97
N ASP A 186 -11.32 3.69 1.52
CA ASP A 186 -11.37 4.28 2.84
C ASP A 186 -11.17 5.79 2.72
N PHE A 187 -12.04 6.57 3.33
CA PHE A 187 -11.88 8.01 3.46
C PHE A 187 -11.82 8.38 4.93
N ARG A 188 -10.79 9.12 5.32
CA ARG A 188 -10.57 9.58 6.69
C ARG A 188 -10.36 11.07 6.73
N VAL A 189 -11.00 11.72 7.68
CA VAL A 189 -10.79 13.14 8.00
C VAL A 189 -10.49 13.26 9.49
N GLU A 190 -9.46 14.02 9.80
CA GLU A 190 -9.09 14.36 11.17
C GLU A 190 -8.91 15.88 11.29
N THR A 191 -9.40 16.44 12.36
CA THR A 191 -9.22 17.88 12.68
C THR A 191 -8.76 18.00 14.12
N LEU A 192 -7.77 18.85 14.37
CA LEU A 192 -7.23 19.13 15.67
C LEU A 192 -7.11 20.65 15.87
N LEU A 193 -7.69 21.14 16.93
CA LEU A 193 -7.46 22.48 17.47
C LEU A 193 -6.55 22.33 18.70
N ALA A 194 -5.48 23.11 18.73
CA ALA A 194 -4.59 23.19 19.90
C ALA A 194 -4.53 24.64 20.39
N TYR A 195 -4.61 24.80 21.71
CA TYR A 195 -4.55 26.08 22.38
C TYR A 195 -3.61 26.02 23.59
N GLU A 196 -2.60 26.89 23.62
CA GLU A 196 -1.61 27.02 24.68
C GLU A 196 -1.74 28.42 25.34
N PRO A 197 -2.58 28.58 26.37
CA PRO A 197 -2.79 29.85 27.04
C PRO A 197 -1.57 30.34 27.84
N SER A 198 -0.76 29.40 28.36
CA SER A 198 0.46 29.67 29.10
C SER A 198 1.50 28.59 28.83
N PRO A 199 2.81 28.91 28.95
CA PRO A 199 3.85 27.91 28.77
C PRO A 199 3.62 26.64 29.62
N GLY A 200 3.61 25.48 28.96
CA GLY A 200 3.42 24.18 29.60
C GLY A 200 1.96 23.74 29.79
N THR A 201 0.97 24.57 29.44
CA THR A 201 -0.46 24.19 29.48
C THR A 201 -1.02 24.16 28.09
N VAL A 202 -1.39 23.00 27.57
CA VAL A 202 -1.95 22.83 26.23
C VAL A 202 -3.30 22.13 26.28
N PHE A 203 -4.29 22.70 25.63
CA PHE A 203 -5.60 22.10 25.40
C PHE A 203 -5.70 21.61 23.97
N PHE A 204 -6.20 20.39 23.81
CA PHE A 204 -6.45 19.79 22.51
C PHE A 204 -7.93 19.47 22.35
N LEU A 205 -8.50 19.86 21.23
CA LEU A 205 -9.82 19.44 20.80
C LEU A 205 -9.68 18.79 19.43
N GLY A 206 -9.97 17.48 19.35
CA GLY A 206 -9.84 16.70 18.14
C GLY A 206 -11.18 16.10 17.70
N TYR A 207 -11.38 16.02 16.40
CA TYR A 207 -12.47 15.28 15.77
C TYR A 207 -11.90 14.41 14.66
N GLY A 208 -12.32 13.15 14.60
CA GLY A 208 -11.95 12.22 13.54
C GLY A 208 -13.19 11.48 13.03
N SER A 209 -13.28 11.31 11.74
CA SER A 209 -14.32 10.54 11.06
C SER A 209 -13.70 9.70 9.95
N GLY A 210 -14.18 8.49 9.76
CA GLY A 210 -13.75 7.60 8.69
C GLY A 210 -14.94 6.85 8.09
N GLN A 211 -14.88 6.63 6.79
CA GLN A 211 -15.86 5.83 6.05
C GLN A 211 -15.10 4.78 5.25
N THR A 212 -15.50 3.53 5.39
CA THR A 212 -14.95 2.39 4.66
C THR A 212 -16.03 1.79 3.75
N ARG A 213 -15.71 1.65 2.47
CA ARG A 213 -16.52 0.92 1.51
C ARG A 213 -15.72 -0.29 1.03
N ARG A 214 -16.26 -1.48 1.20
CA ARG A 214 -15.68 -2.74 0.72
C ARG A 214 -16.59 -3.35 -0.33
N ALA A 215 -16.01 -3.81 -1.43
CA ALA A 215 -16.70 -4.60 -2.44
C ALA A 215 -15.90 -5.90 -2.65
N SER A 216 -16.60 -7.02 -2.83
CA SER A 216 -15.97 -8.25 -3.33
C SER A 216 -15.77 -8.07 -4.84
N ALA A 217 -14.54 -8.20 -5.31
CA ALA A 217 -14.21 -8.05 -6.72
C ALA A 217 -14.59 -9.32 -7.50
N SER A 218 -15.88 -9.46 -7.78
CA SER A 218 -16.34 -10.42 -8.79
C SER A 218 -16.13 -9.82 -10.20
N ARG A 219 -14.89 -9.69 -10.64
CA ARG A 219 -14.56 -9.37 -12.03
C ARG A 219 -14.18 -10.64 -12.76
N THR A 220 -15.15 -11.25 -13.40
CA THR A 220 -14.91 -12.09 -14.58
C THR A 220 -14.30 -11.19 -15.66
N ARG A 221 -12.98 -11.08 -15.68
CA ARG A 221 -12.25 -10.43 -16.75
C ARG A 221 -12.35 -11.34 -17.97
N ALA A 222 -13.34 -11.11 -18.83
CA ALA A 222 -13.41 -11.74 -20.14
C ALA A 222 -12.04 -11.54 -20.84
N ARG A 223 -11.31 -12.63 -21.04
CA ARG A 223 -10.15 -12.67 -21.93
C ARG A 223 -10.64 -12.26 -23.32
N ARG A 224 -10.22 -11.10 -23.80
CA ARG A 224 -10.30 -10.80 -25.22
C ARG A 224 -9.42 -11.83 -25.96
N PRO A 225 -9.96 -12.60 -26.90
CA PRO A 225 -9.12 -13.41 -27.77
C PRO A 225 -8.24 -12.48 -28.58
N MET A 226 -6.92 -12.67 -28.54
CA MET A 226 -6.02 -12.08 -29.52
C MET A 226 -6.40 -12.68 -30.87
N GLY A 227 -6.90 -11.84 -31.77
CA GLY A 227 -7.14 -12.20 -33.17
C GLY A 227 -5.81 -12.54 -33.83
N SER A 228 -5.74 -13.74 -34.35
CA SER A 228 -4.77 -14.17 -35.34
C SER A 228 -5.00 -13.38 -36.63
N SER A 229 -3.98 -12.70 -37.10
CA SER A 229 -3.79 -12.28 -38.48
C SER A 229 -2.41 -12.65 -38.91
#